data_aa82237e9feb5014961575522c542645
#
_entry.id   aa82237e9feb5014961575522c542645
#
_cell.length_a   1.000
_cell.length_b   1.000
_cell.length_c   1.000
_cell.angle_alpha   90.00
_cell.angle_beta   90.00
_cell.angle_gamma   90.00
#
_symmetry.space_group_name_H-M   'P 1'
#
loop_
_entity.id
_entity.type
_entity.pdbx_description
1 polymer ?
#
loop_
_entity_poly.entity_id
_entity_poly.type
_entity_poly.pdbx_seq_one_letter_code
_entity_poly.pdbx_strand_id
1 'polypeptide(L)' 'MRIITSNKIRCKRCGDIVESKSHYDLERCSCGFCCVDGGKDYLRRVIRTTEGGKYEDYCEELSEWVEVPDPDDDD' A
#
# COMPACT_ATOMS: atom_id res chain seq x y z
N MET A 1 17.18 0.63 7.73
CA MET A 1 16.36 1.27 6.67
C MET A 1 15.45 0.24 6.04
N ARG A 2 14.19 0.56 5.86
CA ARG A 2 13.23 -0.36 5.26
C ARG A 2 13.04 -0.04 3.78
N ILE A 3 13.13 -1.08 2.96
CA ILE A 3 12.93 -0.95 1.51
C ILE A 3 11.67 -1.71 1.14
N ILE A 4 10.70 -1.01 0.55
CA ILE A 4 9.44 -1.60 0.11
C ILE A 4 9.70 -2.34 -1.20
N THR A 5 9.43 -3.63 -1.23
CA THR A 5 9.58 -4.43 -2.43
C THR A 5 8.26 -4.61 -3.18
N SER A 6 7.15 -4.47 -2.48
CA SER A 6 5.82 -4.60 -3.07
C SER A 6 4.85 -3.72 -2.28
N ASN A 7 4.05 -2.91 -2.99
CA ASN A 7 3.06 -2.02 -2.40
C ASN A 7 1.69 -2.41 -2.93
N LYS A 8 0.99 -3.28 -2.21
CA LYS A 8 -0.29 -3.82 -2.69
C LYS A 8 -1.25 -4.15 -1.57
N ILE A 9 -2.53 -4.20 -1.92
CA ILE A 9 -3.60 -4.55 -1.01
C ILE A 9 -4.62 -5.43 -1.73
N ARG A 10 -5.48 -6.08 -0.93
CA ARG A 10 -6.68 -6.72 -1.43
C ARG A 10 -7.90 -5.99 -0.87
N CYS A 11 -8.81 -5.56 -1.73
CA CYS A 11 -10.06 -4.95 -1.30
C CYS A 11 -10.97 -6.02 -0.72
N LYS A 12 -11.49 -5.79 0.49
CA LYS A 12 -12.38 -6.76 1.13
C LYS A 12 -13.79 -6.76 0.53
N ARG A 13 -14.14 -5.71 -0.22
CA ARG A 13 -15.46 -5.63 -0.86
C ARG A 13 -15.52 -6.39 -2.17
N CYS A 14 -14.54 -6.18 -3.05
CA CYS A 14 -14.55 -6.81 -4.38
C CYS A 14 -13.54 -7.96 -4.50
N GLY A 15 -12.64 -8.10 -3.51
CA GLY A 15 -11.64 -9.15 -3.53
C GLY A 15 -10.47 -8.91 -4.50
N ASP A 16 -10.44 -7.76 -5.14
CA ASP A 16 -9.41 -7.43 -6.11
C ASP A 16 -8.10 -7.09 -5.42
N ILE A 17 -6.99 -7.48 -6.05
CA ILE A 17 -5.65 -7.14 -5.57
C ILE A 17 -5.09 -6.07 -6.49
N VAL A 18 -4.63 -4.95 -5.89
CA VAL A 18 -4.05 -3.85 -6.65
C VAL A 18 -2.67 -3.52 -6.11
N GLU A 19 -1.79 -3.11 -6.99
CA GLU A 19 -0.40 -2.82 -6.65
C GLU A 19 0.01 -1.47 -7.24
N SER A 20 0.63 -0.63 -6.41
CA SER A 20 1.24 0.62 -6.87
C SER A 20 2.71 0.34 -7.17
N LYS A 21 3.13 0.57 -8.41
CA LYS A 21 4.46 0.17 -8.89
C LYS A 21 5.44 1.32 -8.95
N SER A 22 4.98 2.55 -8.95
CA SER A 22 5.85 3.71 -9.01
C SER A 22 5.33 4.82 -8.10
N HIS A 23 6.17 5.84 -7.89
CA HIS A 23 5.90 6.93 -6.94
C HIS A 23 4.55 7.61 -7.17
N TYR A 24 4.19 7.83 -8.44
CA TYR A 24 2.94 8.51 -8.78
C TYR A 24 1.86 7.57 -9.31
N ASP A 25 1.97 6.30 -9.01
CA ASP A 25 1.05 5.28 -9.52
C ASP A 25 -0.08 5.06 -8.52
N LEU A 26 -1.20 5.76 -8.71
CA LEU A 26 -2.41 5.57 -7.91
C LEU A 26 -3.27 4.51 -8.58
N GLU A 27 -3.37 3.35 -7.94
CA GLU A 27 -4.15 2.23 -8.45
C GLU A 27 -5.38 2.01 -7.60
N ARG A 28 -6.50 1.68 -8.26
CA ARG A 28 -7.78 1.43 -7.60
C ARG A 28 -8.21 -0.01 -7.83
N CYS A 29 -8.92 -0.57 -6.84
CA CYS A 29 -9.55 -1.88 -7.03
C CYS A 29 -10.72 -1.77 -8.00
N SER A 30 -11.26 -2.91 -8.41
CA SER A 30 -12.34 -2.97 -9.40
C SER A 30 -13.59 -2.18 -8.98
N CYS A 31 -13.92 -2.17 -7.69
CA CYS A 31 -15.08 -1.41 -7.21
C CYS A 31 -14.75 0.05 -6.90
N GLY A 32 -13.49 0.45 -6.99
CA GLY A 32 -13.05 1.82 -6.76
C GLY A 32 -13.03 2.26 -5.31
N PHE A 33 -13.28 1.34 -4.38
CA PHE A 33 -13.40 1.67 -2.96
C PHE A 33 -12.03 1.83 -2.29
N CYS A 34 -11.06 1.00 -2.65
CA CYS A 34 -9.72 1.00 -2.09
C CYS A 34 -8.70 1.42 -3.14
N CYS A 35 -7.77 2.27 -2.75
CA CYS A 35 -6.70 2.74 -3.64
C CYS A 35 -5.35 2.60 -2.94
N VAL A 36 -4.30 2.38 -3.73
CA VAL A 36 -2.92 2.37 -3.25
C VAL A 36 -2.10 3.36 -4.05
N ASP A 37 -1.10 3.94 -3.41
CA ASP A 37 -0.25 4.95 -4.02
C ASP A 37 1.13 4.92 -3.36
N GLY A 38 2.11 5.54 -3.98
CA GLY A 38 3.44 5.71 -3.42
C GLY A 38 4.48 4.73 -3.94
N GLY A 39 4.08 3.71 -4.68
CA GLY A 39 5.01 2.75 -5.25
C GLY A 39 5.91 2.12 -4.20
N LYS A 40 7.21 2.15 -4.46
CA LYS A 40 8.20 1.61 -3.52
C LYS A 40 8.77 2.66 -2.58
N ASP A 41 8.30 3.91 -2.68
CA ASP A 41 8.80 4.99 -1.83
C ASP A 41 8.06 5.06 -0.51
N TYR A 42 6.75 4.89 -0.53
CA TYR A 42 5.93 4.90 0.69
C TYR A 42 4.63 4.15 0.46
N LEU A 43 3.98 3.78 1.56
CA LEU A 43 2.71 3.05 1.51
C LEU A 43 1.58 4.05 1.81
N ARG A 44 0.86 4.45 0.77
CA ARG A 44 -0.30 5.33 0.92
C ARG A 44 -1.57 4.56 0.57
N ARG A 45 -2.57 4.70 1.42
CA ARG A 45 -3.86 4.04 1.27
C ARG A 45 -4.97 5.08 1.24
N VAL A 46 -5.86 4.98 0.27
CA VAL A 46 -7.02 5.85 0.19
C VAL A 46 -8.27 4.98 0.18
N ILE A 47 -9.14 5.18 1.15
CA ILE A 47 -10.38 4.43 1.25
C ILE A 47 -11.54 5.41 1.05
N ARG A 48 -12.38 5.13 0.09
CA ARG A 48 -13.48 6.02 -0.29
C ARG A 48 -14.71 5.71 0.56
N THR A 49 -14.64 6.13 1.83
CA THR A 49 -15.73 5.95 2.77
C THR A 49 -15.91 7.20 3.62
N THR A 50 -17.13 7.44 4.07
CA THR A 50 -17.44 8.52 5.00
C THR A 50 -17.60 8.01 6.43
N GLU A 51 -17.48 6.71 6.65
CA GLU A 51 -17.73 6.10 7.96
C GLU A 51 -16.54 6.17 8.90
N GLY A 52 -15.35 6.49 8.39
CA GLY A 52 -14.13 6.52 9.18
C GLY A 52 -13.59 5.13 9.45
N GLY A 53 -12.74 5.00 10.46
CA GLY A 53 -12.10 3.75 10.81
C GLY A 53 -10.71 3.64 10.22
N LYS A 54 -10.11 2.45 10.34
CA LYS A 54 -8.78 2.17 9.83
C LYS A 54 -8.88 1.51 8.47
N TYR A 55 -7.86 1.73 7.61
CA TYR A 55 -7.87 1.12 6.29
C TYR A 55 -7.89 -0.42 6.37
N GLU A 56 -7.34 -1.00 7.45
CA GLU A 56 -7.33 -2.45 7.64
C GLU A 56 -8.74 -3.04 7.77
N ASP A 57 -9.73 -2.21 8.12
CA ASP A 57 -11.11 -2.66 8.20
C ASP A 57 -11.69 -2.90 6.80
N TYR A 58 -11.13 -2.28 5.78
CA TYR A 58 -11.68 -2.29 4.42
C TYR A 58 -10.80 -3.02 3.41
N CYS A 59 -9.53 -3.20 3.72
CA CYS A 59 -8.62 -3.91 2.82
C CYS A 59 -7.55 -4.66 3.61
N GLU A 60 -7.03 -5.70 2.97
CA GLU A 60 -5.96 -6.53 3.54
C GLU A 60 -4.63 -6.02 3.03
N GLU A 61 -3.70 -5.76 3.93
CA GLU A 61 -2.36 -5.29 3.57
C GLU A 61 -1.53 -6.46 3.09
N LEU A 62 -1.08 -6.38 1.83
CA LEU A 62 -0.27 -7.43 1.21
C LEU A 62 1.12 -6.95 0.84
N SER A 63 1.48 -5.73 1.22
CA SER A 63 2.78 -5.16 0.89
C SER A 63 3.92 -5.94 1.55
N GLU A 64 5.07 -5.93 0.89
CA GLU A 64 6.27 -6.59 1.37
C GLU A 64 7.41 -5.59 1.42
N TRP A 65 8.33 -5.79 2.35
CA TRP A 65 9.53 -4.97 2.48
C TRP A 65 10.64 -5.78 3.09
N VAL A 66 11.87 -5.25 3.00
CA VAL A 66 13.05 -5.85 3.59
C VAL A 66 13.75 -4.80 4.44
N GLU A 67 14.41 -5.25 5.51
CA GLU A 67 15.25 -4.38 6.32
C GLU A 67 16.69 -4.49 5.82
N VAL A 68 17.33 -3.34 5.60
CA VAL A 68 18.72 -3.29 5.18
C VAL A 68 19.47 -2.37 6.13
N PRO A 69 20.81 -2.52 6.27
CA PRO A 69 21.59 -1.59 7.08
C PRO A 69 21.48 -0.18 6.53
N ASP A 70 21.42 0.80 7.43
CA ASP A 70 21.42 2.20 7.05
C ASP A 70 22.79 2.51 6.41
N PRO A 71 22.81 3.10 5.19
CA PRO A 71 24.08 3.43 4.53
C PRO A 71 24.94 4.39 5.33
N ASP A 72 24.33 5.18 6.24
CA ASP A 72 25.07 6.12 7.09
C ASP A 72 25.43 5.53 8.45
N ASP A 73 25.14 4.27 8.68
CA ASP A 73 25.44 3.59 9.94
C ASP A 73 26.83 2.97 9.86
N ASP A 74 27.77 3.60 10.52
CA ASP A 74 29.19 3.27 10.44
C ASP A 74 29.65 2.31 11.53
N ASP A 75 28.85 1.47 12.01
CA ASP A 75 29.33 0.56 13.03
C ASP A 75 30.05 -0.67 12.56
#